data_5efe133af85aaf7d3244c078b080a8c7
#
_entry.id   5efe133af85aaf7d3244c078b080a8c7
#
_cell.length_a   1.000
_cell.length_b   1.000
_cell.length_c   1.000
_cell.angle_alpha   90.00
_cell.angle_beta   90.00
_cell.angle_gamma   90.00
#
_symmetry.space_group_name_H-M   'P 1'
#
loop_
_entity.id
_entity.type
_entity.pdbx_description
1 polymer ?
#
loop_
_entity_poly.entity_id
_entity_poly.type
_entity_poly.pdbx_seq_one_letter_code
_entity_poly.pdbx_strand_id
1 'polypeptide(L)'
;VGRITNLTSPRYIHFVSDEKAYVTQIWDNRIFIVNPKRYEITGYIECPDMTAESGSTEQMVQYGKYVFVNCWSYQNRILKIDTETDRVVGQLTVGIQPASLAMDRNNKLWTVTDGGYEGSPYGYEAPSLYRIDAETFSVEKQFRFRKGDSPSEMQLNGTRDTLYWIDRDVWRM
;
A
#
# COMPACT_ATOMS: atom_id res chain seq x y z
N VAL A 1 -9.20 9.89 -26.11
CA VAL A 1 -8.68 10.03 -24.75
C VAL A 1 -9.84 10.36 -23.84
N GLY A 2 -10.03 9.57 -22.76
CA GLY A 2 -11.08 9.79 -21.76
C GLY A 2 -10.51 10.31 -20.44
N ARG A 3 -11.39 10.72 -19.54
CA ARG A 3 -11.02 11.24 -18.22
C ARG A 3 -12.05 10.80 -17.18
N ILE A 4 -11.56 10.29 -16.03
CA ILE A 4 -12.37 10.07 -14.83
C ILE A 4 -12.24 11.32 -13.96
N THR A 5 -13.36 11.91 -13.58
CA THR A 5 -13.42 13.14 -12.77
C THR A 5 -13.95 12.82 -11.36
N ASN A 6 -13.96 13.81 -10.47
CA ASN A 6 -14.46 13.72 -9.10
C ASN A 6 -13.64 12.77 -8.19
N LEU A 7 -12.36 12.58 -8.52
CA LEU A 7 -11.37 12.02 -7.61
C LEU A 7 -10.82 13.13 -6.73
N THR A 8 -10.65 12.89 -5.44
CA THR A 8 -10.20 13.93 -4.48
C THR A 8 -8.71 14.21 -4.64
N SER A 9 -7.88 13.21 -4.42
CA SER A 9 -6.42 13.31 -4.54
C SER A 9 -5.84 11.93 -4.89
N PRO A 10 -5.96 11.48 -6.16
CA PRO A 10 -5.58 10.14 -6.57
C PRO A 10 -4.08 9.91 -6.44
N ARG A 11 -3.70 8.72 -5.99
CA ARG A 11 -2.31 8.30 -5.77
C ARG A 11 -1.87 7.21 -6.73
N TYR A 12 -2.52 6.06 -6.68
CA TYR A 12 -2.18 4.88 -7.48
C TYR A 12 -3.44 4.29 -8.11
N ILE A 13 -3.26 3.64 -9.25
CA ILE A 13 -4.30 2.85 -9.91
C ILE A 13 -3.86 1.39 -10.01
N HIS A 14 -4.76 0.47 -9.68
CA HIS A 14 -4.57 -0.96 -9.83
C HIS A 14 -5.71 -1.58 -10.64
N PHE A 15 -5.37 -2.24 -11.74
CA PHE A 15 -6.36 -2.89 -12.59
C PHE A 15 -6.68 -4.28 -12.07
N VAL A 16 -7.93 -4.49 -11.67
CA VAL A 16 -8.48 -5.81 -11.31
C VAL A 16 -8.92 -6.55 -12.58
N SER A 17 -9.46 -5.81 -13.54
CA SER A 17 -9.83 -6.29 -14.88
C SER A 17 -9.86 -5.12 -15.87
N ASP A 18 -10.16 -5.38 -17.13
CA ASP A 18 -10.35 -4.33 -18.14
C ASP A 18 -11.48 -3.33 -17.80
N GLU A 19 -12.43 -3.73 -16.95
CA GLU A 19 -13.62 -2.95 -16.62
C GLU A 19 -13.67 -2.54 -15.15
N LYS A 20 -12.70 -2.97 -14.33
CA LYS A 20 -12.62 -2.62 -12.92
C LYS A 20 -11.18 -2.29 -12.52
N ALA A 21 -10.99 -1.10 -11.97
CA ALA A 21 -9.74 -0.70 -11.33
C ALA A 21 -10.02 -0.02 -10.00
N TYR A 22 -9.07 -0.14 -9.08
CA TYR A 22 -9.07 0.59 -7.81
C TYR A 22 -8.16 1.82 -7.92
N VAL A 23 -8.61 2.93 -7.37
CA VAL A 23 -7.83 4.18 -7.31
C VAL A 23 -7.72 4.60 -5.85
N THR A 24 -6.50 4.58 -5.34
CA THR A 24 -6.19 5.03 -3.97
C THR A 24 -6.14 6.55 -3.89
N GLN A 25 -6.37 7.07 -2.70
CA GLN A 25 -6.48 8.51 -2.42
C GLN A 25 -5.63 8.89 -1.20
N ILE A 26 -5.15 10.12 -1.19
CA ILE A 26 -4.70 10.78 0.04
C ILE A 26 -5.79 11.73 0.53
N TRP A 27 -5.94 11.88 1.84
CA TRP A 27 -6.98 12.69 2.48
C TRP A 27 -8.42 12.22 2.17
N ASP A 28 -8.57 10.91 2.03
CA ASP A 28 -9.86 10.24 1.88
C ASP A 28 -9.81 8.88 2.58
N ASN A 29 -10.89 8.47 3.20
CA ASN A 29 -11.02 7.16 3.85
C ASN A 29 -11.58 6.08 2.91
N ARG A 30 -11.60 6.33 1.60
CA ARG A 30 -12.14 5.44 0.59
C ARG A 30 -11.13 5.14 -0.51
N ILE A 31 -11.24 3.94 -1.07
CA ILE A 31 -10.63 3.60 -2.35
C ILE A 31 -11.73 3.63 -3.40
N PHE A 32 -11.52 4.35 -4.49
CA PHE A 32 -12.51 4.46 -5.55
C PHE A 32 -12.46 3.23 -6.47
N ILE A 33 -13.64 2.72 -6.80
CA ILE A 33 -13.80 1.69 -7.84
C ILE A 33 -14.19 2.42 -9.12
N VAL A 34 -13.42 2.19 -10.18
CA VAL A 34 -13.64 2.87 -11.46
C VAL A 34 -13.78 1.87 -12.60
N ASN A 35 -14.54 2.24 -13.63
CA ASN A 35 -14.56 1.54 -14.90
C ASN A 35 -13.68 2.30 -15.91
N PRO A 36 -12.51 1.76 -16.30
CA PRO A 36 -11.59 2.44 -17.21
C PRO A 36 -12.11 2.59 -18.63
N LYS A 37 -12.98 1.67 -19.08
CA LYS A 37 -13.58 1.72 -20.43
C LYS A 37 -14.66 2.76 -20.56
N ARG A 38 -15.44 2.99 -19.49
CA ARG A 38 -16.54 3.96 -19.46
C ARG A 38 -16.17 5.30 -18.86
N TYR A 39 -14.95 5.40 -18.28
CA TYR A 39 -14.44 6.62 -17.64
C TYR A 39 -15.31 7.12 -16.49
N GLU A 40 -15.80 6.21 -15.66
CA GLU A 40 -16.70 6.52 -14.56
C GLU A 40 -16.29 5.88 -13.23
N ILE A 41 -16.69 6.49 -12.12
CA ILE A 41 -16.63 5.90 -10.78
C ILE A 41 -17.86 5.01 -10.64
N THR A 42 -17.66 3.74 -10.27
CA THR A 42 -18.73 2.75 -10.11
C THR A 42 -19.03 2.42 -8.64
N GLY A 43 -18.15 2.81 -7.71
CA GLY A 43 -18.33 2.55 -6.29
C GLY A 43 -17.15 2.97 -5.44
N TYR A 44 -17.18 2.56 -4.18
CA TYR A 44 -16.17 2.85 -3.18
C TYR A 44 -15.95 1.67 -2.26
N ILE A 45 -14.72 1.53 -1.79
CA ILE A 45 -14.36 0.63 -0.69
C ILE A 45 -14.07 1.51 0.52
N GLU A 46 -14.86 1.37 1.57
CA GLU A 46 -14.61 2.05 2.84
C GLU A 46 -13.40 1.44 3.55
N CYS A 47 -12.45 2.28 3.96
CA CYS A 47 -11.28 1.86 4.72
C CYS A 47 -11.57 2.01 6.21
N PRO A 48 -11.58 0.91 6.98
CA PRO A 48 -11.94 0.96 8.39
C PRO A 48 -10.93 1.80 9.20
N ASP A 49 -11.43 2.47 10.22
CA ASP A 49 -10.64 3.25 11.18
C ASP A 49 -9.77 4.35 10.54
N MET A 50 -10.19 4.88 9.41
CA MET A 50 -9.60 6.04 8.76
C MET A 50 -10.56 7.22 8.77
N THR A 51 -10.01 8.42 8.87
CA THR A 51 -10.75 9.68 8.63
C THR A 51 -10.24 10.35 7.36
N ALA A 52 -10.96 11.35 6.87
CA ALA A 52 -10.49 12.13 5.71
C ALA A 52 -9.18 12.86 5.99
N GLU A 53 -8.93 13.25 7.25
CA GLU A 53 -7.73 13.96 7.67
C GLU A 53 -6.50 13.05 7.84
N SER A 54 -6.71 11.77 8.13
CA SER A 54 -5.66 10.77 8.35
C SER A 54 -5.71 9.60 7.37
N GLY A 55 -6.65 9.63 6.43
CA GLY A 55 -6.80 8.59 5.42
C GLY A 55 -5.79 8.76 4.30
N SER A 56 -4.99 7.73 4.07
CA SER A 56 -4.11 7.68 2.92
C SER A 56 -3.85 6.23 2.54
N THR A 57 -4.42 5.84 1.43
CA THR A 57 -4.13 4.57 0.78
C THR A 57 -3.19 4.81 -0.40
N GLU A 58 -2.18 3.98 -0.54
CA GLU A 58 -1.08 4.16 -1.48
C GLU A 58 -0.96 2.99 -2.46
N GLN A 59 0.21 2.38 -2.55
CA GLN A 59 0.48 1.31 -3.51
C GLN A 59 -0.38 0.08 -3.27
N MET A 60 -0.65 -0.61 -4.35
CA MET A 60 -1.44 -1.84 -4.38
C MET A 60 -0.70 -2.95 -5.11
N VAL A 61 -0.79 -4.18 -4.59
CA VAL A 61 -0.37 -5.40 -5.27
C VAL A 61 -1.43 -6.47 -5.14
N GLN A 62 -1.53 -7.37 -6.11
CA GLN A 62 -2.55 -8.42 -6.11
C GLN A 62 -1.94 -9.81 -5.98
N TYR A 63 -2.59 -10.66 -5.20
CA TYR A 63 -2.36 -12.10 -5.11
C TYR A 63 -3.69 -12.85 -5.16
N GLY A 64 -3.88 -13.65 -6.19
CA GLY A 64 -5.17 -14.30 -6.44
C GLY A 64 -6.30 -13.27 -6.57
N LYS A 65 -7.36 -13.47 -5.81
CA LYS A 65 -8.49 -12.53 -5.74
C LYS A 65 -8.30 -11.40 -4.71
N TYR A 66 -7.17 -11.31 -4.06
CA TYR A 66 -6.94 -10.31 -3.02
C TYR A 66 -5.99 -9.21 -3.50
N VAL A 67 -6.38 -7.98 -3.28
CA VAL A 67 -5.53 -6.79 -3.43
C VAL A 67 -5.09 -6.34 -2.04
N PHE A 68 -3.79 -6.16 -1.88
CA PHE A 68 -3.18 -5.59 -0.67
C PHE A 68 -2.87 -4.12 -0.92
N VAL A 69 -3.14 -3.28 0.07
CA VAL A 69 -2.99 -1.82 -0.02
C VAL A 69 -2.27 -1.33 1.23
N ASN A 70 -1.15 -0.65 1.07
CA ASN A 70 -0.51 0.00 2.19
C ASN A 70 -1.20 1.33 2.53
N CYS A 71 -1.29 1.62 3.83
CA CYS A 71 -1.88 2.84 4.36
C CYS A 71 -0.77 3.69 4.96
N TRP A 72 -0.41 4.75 4.25
CA TRP A 72 0.73 5.59 4.61
C TRP A 72 0.33 6.68 5.62
N SER A 73 0.25 7.91 5.27
CA SER A 73 0.09 9.10 6.11
C SER A 73 -0.63 8.86 7.45
N TYR A 74 0.13 8.87 8.54
CA TYR A 74 -0.34 8.67 9.93
C TYR A 74 -0.97 7.29 10.21
N GLN A 75 -0.71 6.30 9.36
CA GLN A 75 -1.21 4.95 9.49
C GLN A 75 -0.06 3.96 9.73
N ASN A 76 -0.41 2.71 10.07
CA ASN A 76 0.56 1.66 10.36
C ASN A 76 0.04 0.29 9.91
N ARG A 77 -0.68 0.23 8.80
CA ARG A 77 -1.35 -1.02 8.39
C ARG A 77 -1.31 -1.27 6.90
N ILE A 78 -1.55 -2.53 6.56
CA ILE A 78 -1.86 -2.99 5.22
C ILE A 78 -3.29 -3.53 5.25
N LEU A 79 -4.10 -3.17 4.26
CA LEU A 79 -5.45 -3.70 4.07
C LEU A 79 -5.41 -4.86 3.07
N LYS A 80 -6.27 -5.86 3.29
CA LYS A 80 -6.56 -6.96 2.35
C LYS A 80 -7.98 -6.79 1.83
N ILE A 81 -8.11 -6.62 0.52
CA ILE A 81 -9.39 -6.39 -0.17
C ILE A 81 -9.72 -7.62 -1.00
N ASP A 82 -10.93 -8.13 -0.88
CA ASP A 82 -11.47 -9.16 -1.78
C ASP A 82 -12.07 -8.49 -3.02
N THR A 83 -11.54 -8.82 -4.20
CA THR A 83 -11.95 -8.20 -5.47
C THR A 83 -13.28 -8.70 -6.00
N GLU A 84 -13.84 -9.78 -5.47
CA GLU A 84 -15.16 -10.29 -5.84
C GLU A 84 -16.28 -9.55 -5.09
N THR A 85 -16.00 -9.12 -3.86
CA THR A 85 -16.98 -8.42 -3.01
C THR A 85 -16.72 -6.93 -2.87
N ASP A 86 -15.54 -6.46 -3.30
CA ASP A 86 -15.06 -5.09 -3.16
C ASP A 86 -15.09 -4.60 -1.69
N ARG A 87 -14.61 -5.46 -0.78
CA ARG A 87 -14.60 -5.19 0.66
C ARG A 87 -13.24 -5.46 1.28
N VAL A 88 -12.92 -4.68 2.30
CA VAL A 88 -11.79 -4.98 3.19
C VAL A 88 -12.16 -6.22 4.01
N VAL A 89 -11.37 -7.29 3.86
CA VAL A 89 -11.57 -8.59 4.54
C VAL A 89 -10.49 -8.90 5.56
N GLY A 90 -9.50 -8.03 5.69
CA GLY A 90 -8.42 -8.15 6.68
C GLY A 90 -7.57 -6.92 6.76
N GLN A 91 -6.90 -6.77 7.89
CA GLN A 91 -5.89 -5.75 8.12
C GLN A 91 -4.73 -6.32 8.91
N LEU A 92 -3.53 -5.87 8.60
CA LEU A 92 -2.29 -6.28 9.26
C LEU A 92 -1.55 -5.03 9.74
N THR A 93 -1.26 -4.98 11.04
CA THR A 93 -0.46 -3.92 11.62
C THR A 93 1.02 -4.16 11.30
N VAL A 94 1.69 -3.12 10.84
CA VAL A 94 3.13 -3.04 10.59
C VAL A 94 3.70 -1.80 11.30
N GLY A 95 4.90 -1.39 10.95
CA GLY A 95 5.45 -0.13 11.47
C GLY A 95 4.75 1.11 10.91
N ILE A 96 5.09 2.26 11.48
CA ILE A 96 4.52 3.56 11.13
C ILE A 96 4.83 3.90 9.66
N GLN A 97 3.80 4.34 8.95
CA GLN A 97 3.86 4.85 7.59
C GLN A 97 4.48 3.86 6.58
N PRO A 98 3.81 2.72 6.29
CA PRO A 98 4.25 1.84 5.21
C PRO A 98 4.18 2.58 3.86
N ALA A 99 5.34 2.81 3.24
CA ALA A 99 5.49 3.71 2.10
C ALA A 99 5.50 3.00 0.74
N SER A 100 5.90 1.74 0.70
CA SER A 100 5.98 0.95 -0.54
C SER A 100 5.46 -0.46 -0.34
N LEU A 101 4.97 -1.07 -1.42
CA LEU A 101 4.42 -2.43 -1.41
C LEU A 101 4.83 -3.19 -2.67
N ALA A 102 5.36 -4.39 -2.52
CA ALA A 102 5.78 -5.24 -3.64
C ALA A 102 5.50 -6.73 -3.36
N MET A 103 5.31 -7.51 -4.42
CA MET A 103 5.10 -8.97 -4.35
C MET A 103 6.25 -9.70 -5.03
N ASP A 104 6.98 -10.53 -4.28
CA ASP A 104 8.07 -11.32 -4.83
C ASP A 104 7.57 -12.58 -5.59
N ARG A 105 8.50 -13.28 -6.25
CA ARG A 105 8.19 -14.49 -7.02
C ARG A 105 7.72 -15.69 -6.17
N ASN A 106 7.94 -15.63 -4.86
CA ASN A 106 7.51 -16.66 -3.91
C ASN A 106 6.20 -16.28 -3.20
N ASN A 107 5.46 -15.30 -3.78
CA ASN A 107 4.19 -14.78 -3.25
C ASN A 107 4.34 -14.18 -1.85
N LYS A 108 5.51 -13.62 -1.53
CA LYS A 108 5.72 -12.86 -0.31
C LYS A 108 5.52 -11.38 -0.61
N LEU A 109 4.71 -10.78 0.24
CA LEU A 109 4.45 -9.35 0.23
C LEU A 109 5.56 -8.65 1.02
N TRP A 110 6.11 -7.60 0.45
CA TRP A 110 7.13 -6.78 1.08
C TRP A 110 6.64 -5.36 1.24
N THR A 111 6.91 -4.75 2.38
CA THR A 111 6.66 -3.33 2.62
C THR A 111 7.80 -2.72 3.39
N VAL A 112 8.15 -1.49 3.06
CA VAL A 112 9.06 -0.67 3.84
C VAL A 112 8.25 0.43 4.52
N THR A 113 8.55 0.69 5.81
CA THR A 113 7.98 1.79 6.58
C THR A 113 8.99 2.91 6.72
N ASP A 114 8.56 4.17 6.71
CA ASP A 114 9.46 5.29 6.92
C ASP A 114 9.64 5.65 8.42
N GLY A 115 8.78 5.09 9.29
CA GLY A 115 8.86 5.26 10.73
C GLY A 115 8.30 6.59 11.25
N GLY A 116 7.74 7.42 10.41
CA GLY A 116 7.25 8.76 10.77
C GLY A 116 8.39 9.77 10.94
N TYR A 117 8.14 10.80 11.72
CA TYR A 117 9.12 11.85 11.96
C TYR A 117 9.12 12.32 13.43
N GLU A 118 10.24 12.87 13.88
CA GLU A 118 10.39 13.37 15.25
C GLU A 118 9.41 14.52 15.52
N GLY A 119 8.69 14.40 16.64
CA GLY A 119 7.64 15.36 17.02
C GLY A 119 6.26 15.07 16.41
N SER A 120 6.12 14.02 15.62
CA SER A 120 4.81 13.60 15.10
C SER A 120 3.88 13.16 16.23
N PRO A 121 2.61 13.63 16.28
CA PRO A 121 1.63 13.16 17.25
C PRO A 121 1.23 11.69 17.05
N TYR A 122 1.57 11.10 15.89
CA TYR A 122 1.27 9.71 15.54
C TYR A 122 2.43 8.74 15.79
N GLY A 123 3.53 9.26 16.36
CA GLY A 123 4.70 8.48 16.73
C GLY A 123 5.90 8.66 15.80
N TYR A 124 7.03 8.15 16.27
CA TYR A 124 8.29 8.13 15.54
C TYR A 124 9.11 6.91 15.96
N GLU A 125 9.42 6.04 15.05
CA GLU A 125 10.20 4.83 15.29
C GLU A 125 11.27 4.61 14.20
N ALA A 126 12.13 3.61 14.41
CA ALA A 126 13.06 3.20 13.36
C ALA A 126 12.30 2.58 12.19
N PRO A 127 12.58 2.98 10.95
CA PRO A 127 12.01 2.33 9.77
C PRO A 127 12.24 0.83 9.75
N SER A 128 11.39 0.11 9.06
CA SER A 128 11.52 -1.35 8.97
C SER A 128 11.08 -1.87 7.61
N LEU A 129 11.74 -2.94 7.18
CA LEU A 129 11.32 -3.74 6.04
C LEU A 129 10.62 -5.00 6.56
N TYR A 130 9.41 -5.24 6.11
CA TYR A 130 8.61 -6.40 6.48
C TYR A 130 8.49 -7.37 5.31
N ARG A 131 8.64 -8.66 5.61
CA ARG A 131 8.23 -9.76 4.75
C ARG A 131 6.98 -10.40 5.33
N ILE A 132 5.96 -10.53 4.50
CA ILE A 132 4.62 -10.96 4.89
C ILE A 132 4.21 -12.11 3.97
N ASP A 133 3.66 -13.17 4.53
CA ASP A 133 3.04 -14.23 3.76
C ASP A 133 1.69 -13.74 3.21
N ALA A 134 1.51 -13.75 1.88
CA ALA A 134 0.30 -13.22 1.26
C ALA A 134 -0.93 -14.12 1.46
N GLU A 135 -0.74 -15.41 1.66
CA GLU A 135 -1.83 -16.38 1.87
C GLU A 135 -2.40 -16.27 3.28
N THR A 136 -1.53 -16.40 4.30
CA THR A 136 -1.93 -16.31 5.71
C THR A 136 -2.10 -14.89 6.21
N PHE A 137 -1.62 -13.91 5.46
CA PHE A 137 -1.59 -12.50 5.78
C PHE A 137 -0.96 -12.22 7.15
N SER A 138 0.22 -12.78 7.37
CA SER A 138 0.98 -12.67 8.62
C SER A 138 2.43 -12.27 8.37
N VAL A 139 3.01 -11.52 9.31
CA VAL A 139 4.43 -11.13 9.26
C VAL A 139 5.31 -12.35 9.49
N GLU A 140 6.18 -12.65 8.53
CA GLU A 140 7.20 -13.69 8.65
C GLU A 140 8.53 -13.15 9.19
N LYS A 141 8.92 -11.94 8.74
CA LYS A 141 10.18 -11.31 9.12
C LYS A 141 10.05 -9.79 9.16
N GLN A 142 10.82 -9.19 10.06
CA GLN A 142 11.03 -7.75 10.16
C GLN A 142 12.54 -7.48 10.19
N PHE A 143 12.99 -6.58 9.33
CA PHE A 143 14.36 -6.06 9.32
C PHE A 143 14.29 -4.59 9.71
N ARG A 144 14.89 -4.25 10.84
CA ARG A 144 14.84 -2.89 11.38
C ARG A 144 16.06 -2.09 10.90
N PHE A 145 15.83 -0.93 10.34
CA PHE A 145 16.86 0.06 10.01
C PHE A 145 17.30 0.85 11.25
N ARG A 146 18.26 1.73 11.08
CA ARG A 146 18.64 2.65 12.14
C ARG A 146 17.61 3.77 12.24
N LYS A 147 17.41 4.31 13.44
CA LYS A 147 16.59 5.50 13.63
C LYS A 147 17.25 6.68 12.91
N GLY A 148 16.50 7.36 12.03
CA GLY A 148 17.01 8.43 11.19
C GLY A 148 17.41 8.00 9.76
N ASP A 149 17.41 6.69 9.45
CA ASP A 149 17.38 6.24 8.08
C ASP A 149 16.01 6.60 7.45
N SER A 150 15.96 6.71 6.13
CA SER A 150 14.74 7.09 5.40
C SER A 150 14.57 6.23 4.14
N PRO A 151 14.38 4.90 4.31
CA PRO A 151 14.20 4.01 3.17
C PRO A 151 12.87 4.29 2.47
N SER A 152 12.92 4.38 1.14
CA SER A 152 11.78 4.71 0.29
C SER A 152 11.88 4.00 -1.05
N GLU A 153 10.85 4.13 -1.88
CA GLU A 153 10.84 3.68 -3.28
C GLU A 153 11.28 2.23 -3.47
N MET A 154 10.80 1.33 -2.60
CA MET A 154 11.13 -0.08 -2.69
C MET A 154 10.60 -0.69 -3.99
N GLN A 155 11.47 -1.38 -4.72
CA GLN A 155 11.16 -2.03 -5.99
C GLN A 155 11.77 -3.43 -6.05
N LEU A 156 11.17 -4.29 -6.85
CA LEU A 156 11.74 -5.59 -7.22
C LEU A 156 12.36 -5.51 -8.62
N ASN A 157 13.43 -6.30 -8.85
CA ASN A 157 13.94 -6.51 -10.19
C ASN A 157 12.93 -7.27 -11.09
N GLY A 158 13.22 -7.40 -12.37
CA GLY A 158 12.35 -8.07 -13.34
C GLY A 158 12.06 -9.54 -13.04
N THR A 159 12.96 -10.26 -12.34
CA THR A 159 12.75 -11.65 -11.90
C THR A 159 12.04 -11.76 -10.56
N ARG A 160 11.77 -10.64 -9.90
CA ARG A 160 11.11 -10.52 -8.59
C ARG A 160 11.77 -11.34 -7.47
N ASP A 161 13.12 -11.39 -7.48
CA ASP A 161 13.91 -12.12 -6.48
C ASP A 161 14.93 -11.23 -5.75
N THR A 162 15.01 -9.97 -6.12
CA THR A 162 15.92 -9.00 -5.51
C THR A 162 15.18 -7.71 -5.24
N LEU A 163 15.20 -7.27 -3.99
CA LEU A 163 14.64 -6.00 -3.55
C LEU A 163 15.68 -4.88 -3.69
N TYR A 164 15.22 -3.72 -4.10
CA TYR A 164 15.96 -2.47 -4.09
C TYR A 164 15.17 -1.41 -3.34
N TRP A 165 15.86 -0.49 -2.67
CA TRP A 165 15.26 0.70 -2.06
C TRP A 165 16.26 1.84 -2.09
N ILE A 166 15.76 3.05 -1.89
CA ILE A 166 16.55 4.28 -1.82
C ILE A 166 16.63 4.72 -0.36
N ASP A 167 17.84 4.94 0.11
CA ASP A 167 18.15 5.65 1.35
C ASP A 167 19.51 6.33 1.15
N ARG A 168 19.49 7.57 0.64
CA ARG A 168 20.64 8.33 0.12
C ARG A 168 21.32 7.65 -1.08
N ASP A 169 21.56 6.36 -0.97
CA ASP A 169 22.09 5.48 -2.01
C ASP A 169 21.02 4.45 -2.44
N VAL A 170 21.34 3.65 -3.47
CA VAL A 170 20.52 2.51 -3.86
C VAL A 170 21.03 1.27 -3.15
N TRP A 171 20.17 0.69 -2.34
CA TRP A 171 20.43 -0.52 -1.57
C TRP A 171 19.75 -1.72 -2.20
N ARG A 172 20.25 -2.93 -1.92
CA ARG A 172 19.64 -4.18 -2.39
C ARG A 172 19.71 -5.29 -1.33
N MET A 173 18.75 -6.19 -1.38
CA MET A 173 18.70 -7.46 -0.64
C MET A 173 18.29 -8.59 -1.58
#